data_6839e45b77bbd6f4e99e84d894301d5c
#
_entry.id   6839e45b77bbd6f4e99e84d894301d5c
#
_cell.length_a   1.000
_cell.length_b   1.000
_cell.length_c   1.000
_cell.angle_alpha   90.00
_cell.angle_beta   90.00
_cell.angle_gamma   90.00
#
_symmetry.space_group_name_H-M   'P 1'
#
loop_
_entity.id
_entity.type
_entity.pdbx_description
1 polymer ?
#
loop_
_entity_poly.entity_id
_entity_poly.type
_entity_poly.pdbx_seq_one_letter_code
_entity_poly.pdbx_strand_id
1 'polypeptide(L)'
;GIPANIGIVCQNVGTAHAVADAVLEGKPLISRVVTVTGAGVNEPCNLHALIGTPIHALIKQAGGSNGKSTRLVYGGPMMGFSLRSDTLPLTKGGNCLLSPSEEESPVPPRMTACIRCGKCAEVCPARLLPQQLYWYARAKDFDKVQDYHIHDCIECGCCSHVCPSHIPLVQFYRFAKTELWKKEQEKKKADHARKRHETRVARLERLAAERKSKLRRKKEALDKPAGGKGKAAGGDDAKKAAIEAAMKRVAAKKAAAKEQQSEKGADN
;
A
#
# COMPACT_ATOMS: atom_id res chain seq x y z
N GLY A 1 26.88 -6.61 7.55
CA GLY A 1 25.92 -6.09 6.57
C GLY A 1 24.90 -7.13 6.19
N ILE A 2 23.82 -6.71 5.60
CA ILE A 2 22.79 -7.59 5.05
C ILE A 2 23.17 -8.05 3.64
N PRO A 3 22.72 -9.23 3.17
CA PRO A 3 23.07 -9.76 1.84
C PRO A 3 22.78 -8.79 0.68
N ALA A 4 21.74 -7.98 0.79
CA ALA A 4 21.38 -6.97 -0.20
C ALA A 4 22.50 -5.94 -0.49
N ASN A 5 23.38 -5.66 0.49
CA ASN A 5 24.49 -4.72 0.34
C ASN A 5 25.56 -5.20 -0.64
N ILE A 6 25.60 -6.50 -0.93
CA ILE A 6 26.50 -7.12 -1.90
C ILE A 6 25.77 -7.67 -3.13
N GLY A 7 24.52 -7.23 -3.34
CA GLY A 7 23.71 -7.62 -4.50
C GLY A 7 23.13 -9.03 -4.42
N ILE A 8 23.10 -9.66 -3.24
CA ILE A 8 22.55 -11.00 -3.03
C ILE A 8 21.13 -10.88 -2.46
N VAL A 9 20.20 -11.66 -3.03
CA VAL A 9 18.83 -11.79 -2.54
C VAL A 9 18.64 -13.19 -1.95
N CYS A 10 18.31 -13.25 -0.66
CA CYS A 10 17.99 -14.52 0.02
C CYS A 10 16.48 -14.77 -0.04
N GLN A 11 16.09 -15.94 -0.50
CA GLN A 11 14.69 -16.36 -0.61
C GLN A 11 14.45 -17.69 0.08
N ASN A 12 13.23 -17.89 0.58
CA ASN A 12 12.80 -19.20 1.04
C ASN A 12 12.73 -20.18 -0.14
N VAL A 13 13.11 -21.45 0.07
CA VAL A 13 13.10 -22.48 -0.96
C VAL A 13 11.73 -22.64 -1.64
N GLY A 14 10.62 -22.55 -0.88
CA GLY A 14 9.28 -22.59 -1.44
C GLY A 14 8.93 -21.36 -2.31
N THR A 15 9.57 -20.22 -2.06
CA THR A 15 9.45 -19.06 -2.92
C THR A 15 10.25 -19.25 -4.20
N ALA A 16 11.46 -19.79 -4.13
CA ALA A 16 12.28 -20.08 -5.30
C ALA A 16 11.59 -21.11 -6.23
N HIS A 17 10.99 -22.16 -5.66
CA HIS A 17 10.19 -23.13 -6.41
C HIS A 17 9.01 -22.45 -7.12
N ALA A 18 8.22 -21.64 -6.38
CA ALA A 18 7.08 -20.95 -6.97
C ALA A 18 7.47 -19.95 -8.09
N VAL A 19 8.65 -19.33 -7.99
CA VAL A 19 9.19 -18.49 -9.07
C VAL A 19 9.54 -19.32 -10.29
N ALA A 20 10.17 -20.50 -10.10
CA ALA A 20 10.47 -21.41 -11.20
C ALA A 20 9.18 -21.88 -11.90
N ASP A 21 8.17 -22.30 -11.17
CA ASP A 21 6.87 -22.70 -11.72
C ASP A 21 6.20 -21.56 -12.50
N ALA A 22 6.26 -20.35 -11.97
CA ALA A 22 5.65 -19.19 -12.63
C ALA A 22 6.37 -18.80 -13.93
N VAL A 23 7.71 -18.88 -13.95
CA VAL A 23 8.52 -18.45 -15.10
C VAL A 23 8.60 -19.54 -16.17
N LEU A 24 8.77 -20.80 -15.76
CA LEU A 24 8.97 -21.91 -16.70
C LEU A 24 7.64 -22.53 -17.18
N GLU A 25 6.65 -22.58 -16.31
CA GLU A 25 5.39 -23.30 -16.59
C GLU A 25 4.17 -22.37 -16.64
N GLY A 26 4.32 -21.08 -16.35
CA GLY A 26 3.21 -20.11 -16.31
C GLY A 26 2.21 -20.35 -15.19
N LYS A 27 2.56 -21.14 -14.16
CA LYS A 27 1.68 -21.49 -13.05
C LYS A 27 1.63 -20.38 -12.01
N PRO A 28 0.45 -19.82 -11.66
CA PRO A 28 0.34 -18.84 -10.58
C PRO A 28 0.48 -19.51 -9.22
N LEU A 29 1.01 -18.77 -8.23
CA LEU A 29 1.08 -19.23 -6.83
C LEU A 29 -0.32 -19.23 -6.20
N ILE A 30 -1.00 -20.38 -6.21
CA ILE A 30 -2.35 -20.59 -5.64
C ILE A 30 -2.34 -21.54 -4.44
N SER A 31 -1.24 -22.23 -4.18
CA SER A 31 -1.08 -23.18 -3.07
C SER A 31 0.32 -23.11 -2.47
N ARG A 32 0.47 -23.56 -1.24
CA ARG A 32 1.76 -23.63 -0.55
C ARG A 32 1.83 -24.86 0.35
N VAL A 33 3.06 -25.35 0.57
CA VAL A 33 3.33 -26.26 1.68
C VAL A 33 3.35 -25.46 2.97
N VAL A 34 2.55 -25.89 3.94
CA VAL A 34 2.41 -25.28 5.26
C VAL A 34 2.66 -26.34 6.31
N THR A 35 3.57 -26.05 7.22
CA THR A 35 3.84 -26.91 8.39
C THR A 35 2.85 -26.56 9.48
N VAL A 36 2.09 -27.52 9.98
CA VAL A 36 1.26 -27.39 11.18
C VAL A 36 1.91 -28.17 12.29
N THR A 37 2.30 -27.52 13.38
CA THR A 37 3.12 -28.12 14.45
C THR A 37 2.88 -27.47 15.81
N GLY A 38 3.51 -28.02 16.85
CA GLY A 38 3.42 -27.61 18.25
C GLY A 38 2.68 -28.63 19.11
N ALA A 39 2.96 -28.65 20.40
CA ALA A 39 2.35 -29.60 21.35
C ALA A 39 0.83 -29.44 21.49
N GLY A 40 0.25 -28.38 20.96
CA GLY A 40 -1.20 -28.12 20.94
C GLY A 40 -1.95 -28.79 19.78
N VAL A 41 -1.23 -29.46 18.84
CA VAL A 41 -1.81 -30.18 17.69
C VAL A 41 -1.65 -31.68 17.91
N ASN A 42 -2.67 -32.46 17.54
CA ASN A 42 -2.62 -33.92 17.72
C ASN A 42 -1.62 -34.61 16.76
N GLU A 43 -1.60 -34.22 15.48
CA GLU A 43 -0.82 -34.85 14.44
C GLU A 43 -0.03 -33.78 13.63
N PRO A 44 1.16 -33.37 14.13
CA PRO A 44 1.97 -32.42 13.39
C PRO A 44 2.33 -32.93 11.99
N CYS A 45 2.08 -32.11 10.96
CA CYS A 45 2.27 -32.52 9.57
C CYS A 45 2.54 -31.35 8.64
N ASN A 46 2.99 -31.66 7.43
CA ASN A 46 3.10 -30.72 6.32
C ASN A 46 1.90 -30.89 5.39
N LEU A 47 1.17 -29.82 5.14
CA LEU A 47 -0.01 -29.81 4.29
C LEU A 47 0.25 -29.00 3.02
N HIS A 48 -0.17 -29.52 1.89
CA HIS A 48 -0.24 -28.74 0.65
C HIS A 48 -1.60 -28.02 0.63
N ALA A 49 -1.61 -26.74 1.01
CA ALA A 49 -2.83 -25.97 1.24
C ALA A 49 -3.04 -24.91 0.17
N LEU A 50 -4.28 -24.71 -0.24
CA LEU A 50 -4.67 -23.58 -1.09
C LEU A 50 -4.61 -22.26 -0.30
N ILE A 51 -4.13 -21.22 -0.97
CA ILE A 51 -4.16 -19.87 -0.40
C ILE A 51 -5.61 -19.45 -0.23
N GLY A 52 -5.94 -18.86 0.94
CA GLY A 52 -7.32 -18.55 1.31
C GLY A 52 -8.00 -19.61 2.17
N THR A 53 -7.41 -20.81 2.34
CA THR A 53 -7.95 -21.82 3.26
C THR A 53 -7.96 -21.29 4.69
N PRO A 54 -9.09 -21.37 5.43
CA PRO A 54 -9.13 -20.95 6.82
C PRO A 54 -8.19 -21.79 7.69
N ILE A 55 -7.53 -21.16 8.64
CA ILE A 55 -6.52 -21.80 9.49
C ILE A 55 -7.10 -22.94 10.31
N HIS A 56 -8.33 -22.79 10.83
CA HIS A 56 -9.00 -23.86 11.59
C HIS A 56 -9.17 -25.16 10.76
N ALA A 57 -9.34 -25.04 9.44
CA ALA A 57 -9.45 -26.20 8.56
C ALA A 57 -8.10 -26.95 8.46
N LEU A 58 -6.99 -26.23 8.43
CA LEU A 58 -5.64 -26.82 8.43
C LEU A 58 -5.34 -27.52 9.76
N ILE A 59 -5.71 -26.90 10.88
CA ILE A 59 -5.57 -27.51 12.22
C ILE A 59 -6.44 -28.78 12.32
N LYS A 60 -7.68 -28.73 11.81
CA LYS A 60 -8.56 -29.89 11.78
C LYS A 60 -7.96 -31.04 10.98
N GLN A 61 -7.32 -30.75 9.84
CA GLN A 61 -6.64 -31.77 9.01
C GLN A 61 -5.40 -32.34 9.68
N ALA A 62 -4.76 -31.59 10.59
CA ALA A 62 -3.67 -32.05 11.45
C ALA A 62 -4.18 -32.76 12.74
N GLY A 63 -5.30 -33.43 12.69
CA GLY A 63 -5.89 -34.17 13.82
C GLY A 63 -6.60 -33.30 14.85
N GLY A 64 -6.71 -31.99 14.62
CA GLY A 64 -7.36 -31.03 15.53
C GLY A 64 -6.45 -30.56 16.68
N SER A 65 -6.99 -29.67 17.51
CA SER A 65 -6.33 -29.20 18.73
C SER A 65 -6.61 -30.13 19.90
N ASN A 66 -5.59 -30.41 20.71
CA ASN A 66 -5.70 -31.23 21.92
C ASN A 66 -6.01 -30.43 23.20
N GLY A 67 -6.32 -29.15 23.08
CA GLY A 67 -6.66 -28.27 24.20
C GLY A 67 -5.44 -27.76 25.02
N LYS A 68 -4.24 -28.18 24.72
CA LYS A 68 -3.00 -27.71 25.40
C LYS A 68 -2.46 -26.40 24.83
N SER A 69 -3.02 -25.94 23.72
CA SER A 69 -2.58 -24.72 23.04
C SER A 69 -2.95 -23.49 23.84
N THR A 70 -1.97 -22.63 24.09
CA THR A 70 -2.18 -21.32 24.75
C THR A 70 -2.45 -20.22 23.75
N ARG A 71 -1.94 -20.38 22.53
CA ARG A 71 -2.04 -19.40 21.45
C ARG A 71 -1.75 -20.04 20.10
N LEU A 72 -2.23 -19.43 19.05
CA LEU A 72 -1.93 -19.83 17.67
C LEU A 72 -0.95 -18.82 17.08
N VAL A 73 0.18 -19.29 16.61
CA VAL A 73 1.23 -18.46 16.00
C VAL A 73 1.31 -18.73 14.50
N TYR A 74 1.23 -17.67 13.72
CA TYR A 74 1.39 -17.71 12.27
C TYR A 74 2.84 -17.37 11.90
N GLY A 75 3.54 -18.34 11.36
CA GLY A 75 4.97 -18.29 11.10
C GLY A 75 5.77 -19.13 12.09
N GLY A 76 7.10 -19.01 12.05
CA GLY A 76 8.01 -19.76 12.92
C GLY A 76 8.02 -19.23 14.36
N PRO A 77 8.66 -19.99 15.28
CA PRO A 77 8.69 -19.65 16.70
C PRO A 77 9.40 -18.32 17.00
N MET A 78 10.36 -17.90 16.19
CA MET A 78 11.12 -16.68 16.42
C MET A 78 10.48 -15.43 15.78
N MET A 79 10.03 -15.52 14.55
CA MET A 79 9.53 -14.37 13.78
C MET A 79 8.00 -14.35 13.63
N GLY A 80 7.30 -15.41 14.02
CA GLY A 80 5.86 -15.51 13.93
C GLY A 80 5.13 -14.50 14.81
N PHE A 81 3.84 -14.35 14.58
CA PHE A 81 2.96 -13.50 15.38
C PHE A 81 1.71 -14.26 15.79
N SER A 82 1.20 -13.96 16.99
CA SER A 82 0.00 -14.59 17.50
C SER A 82 -1.25 -14.11 16.75
N LEU A 83 -2.09 -15.07 16.37
CA LEU A 83 -3.38 -14.82 15.78
C LEU A 83 -4.44 -14.65 16.88
N ARG A 84 -5.42 -13.78 16.60
CA ARG A 84 -6.58 -13.59 17.47
C ARG A 84 -7.73 -14.55 17.16
N SER A 85 -7.74 -15.11 15.95
CA SER A 85 -8.77 -16.00 15.46
C SER A 85 -8.17 -17.02 14.50
N ASP A 86 -8.71 -18.20 14.49
CA ASP A 86 -8.39 -19.31 13.57
C ASP A 86 -9.22 -19.28 12.27
N THR A 87 -10.17 -18.33 12.18
CA THR A 87 -10.99 -18.13 10.97
C THR A 87 -10.24 -17.37 9.88
N LEU A 88 -9.06 -16.82 10.21
CA LEU A 88 -8.23 -16.09 9.25
C LEU A 88 -7.75 -17.00 8.11
N PRO A 89 -7.66 -16.48 6.87
CA PRO A 89 -7.23 -17.28 5.74
C PRO A 89 -5.70 -17.42 5.69
N LEU A 90 -5.24 -18.54 5.13
CA LEU A 90 -3.85 -18.73 4.75
C LEU A 90 -3.46 -17.71 3.68
N THR A 91 -2.37 -16.98 3.91
CA THR A 91 -1.83 -15.99 2.97
C THR A 91 -0.62 -16.53 2.20
N LYS A 92 -0.23 -15.86 1.12
CA LYS A 92 0.95 -16.22 0.31
C LYS A 92 2.26 -16.27 1.11
N GLY A 93 2.40 -15.49 2.18
CA GLY A 93 3.58 -15.43 3.04
C GLY A 93 3.63 -16.53 4.11
N GLY A 94 2.51 -17.23 4.36
CA GLY A 94 2.43 -18.22 5.43
C GLY A 94 3.00 -19.58 5.03
N ASN A 95 3.92 -20.11 5.83
CA ASN A 95 4.52 -21.41 5.66
C ASN A 95 4.50 -22.27 6.93
N CYS A 96 4.03 -21.73 8.05
CA CYS A 96 3.98 -22.45 9.32
C CYS A 96 2.82 -21.94 10.17
N LEU A 97 2.16 -22.89 10.84
CA LEU A 97 1.19 -22.68 11.91
C LEU A 97 1.70 -23.42 13.14
N LEU A 98 2.04 -22.67 14.18
CA LEU A 98 2.56 -23.20 15.42
C LEU A 98 1.50 -23.04 16.52
N SER A 99 1.14 -24.15 17.13
CA SER A 99 0.19 -24.25 18.25
C SER A 99 0.94 -24.74 19.50
N PRO A 100 1.69 -23.85 20.18
CA PRO A 100 2.54 -24.25 21.28
C PRO A 100 1.74 -24.50 22.56
N SER A 101 2.26 -25.40 23.41
CA SER A 101 1.83 -25.52 24.81
C SER A 101 2.39 -24.38 25.68
N GLU A 102 1.94 -24.32 26.92
CA GLU A 102 2.47 -23.36 27.88
C GLU A 102 3.96 -23.59 28.18
N GLU A 103 4.40 -24.83 28.17
CA GLU A 103 5.82 -25.20 28.35
C GLU A 103 6.69 -24.73 27.19
N GLU A 104 6.21 -24.91 25.94
CA GLU A 104 6.92 -24.49 24.73
C GLU A 104 6.94 -22.95 24.56
N SER A 105 5.94 -22.28 25.07
CA SER A 105 5.81 -20.83 24.92
C SER A 105 5.18 -20.20 26.16
N PRO A 106 5.95 -20.13 27.26
CA PRO A 106 5.48 -19.55 28.51
C PRO A 106 5.10 -18.08 28.33
N VAL A 107 4.23 -17.61 29.20
CA VAL A 107 3.87 -16.18 29.22
C VAL A 107 5.12 -15.37 29.56
N PRO A 108 5.53 -14.43 28.72
CA PRO A 108 6.73 -13.65 28.98
C PRO A 108 6.56 -12.83 30.26
N PRO A 109 7.60 -12.69 31.07
CA PRO A 109 7.57 -11.85 32.25
C PRO A 109 7.30 -10.39 31.88
N ARG A 110 6.86 -9.63 32.88
CA ARG A 110 6.53 -8.21 32.67
C ARG A 110 7.77 -7.42 32.21
N MET A 111 7.58 -6.56 31.24
CA MET A 111 8.61 -5.63 30.78
C MET A 111 9.01 -4.67 31.90
N THR A 112 10.31 -4.53 32.12
CA THR A 112 10.90 -3.54 33.02
C THR A 112 11.66 -2.46 32.27
N ALA A 113 12.17 -1.46 32.99
CA ALA A 113 12.95 -0.39 32.39
C ALA A 113 14.27 -0.91 31.81
N CYS A 114 14.73 -0.30 30.72
CA CYS A 114 16.01 -0.64 30.11
C CYS A 114 17.18 -0.32 31.04
N ILE A 115 18.00 -1.31 31.36
CA ILE A 115 19.20 -1.16 32.21
C ILE A 115 20.47 -0.79 31.43
N ARG A 116 20.35 -0.54 30.13
CA ARG A 116 21.44 -0.14 29.22
C ARG A 116 22.62 -1.13 29.16
N CYS A 117 22.39 -2.42 29.28
CA CYS A 117 23.43 -3.46 29.32
C CYS A 117 24.14 -3.70 27.96
N GLY A 118 23.62 -3.22 26.84
CA GLY A 118 24.26 -3.35 25.52
C GLY A 118 24.04 -4.68 24.80
N LYS A 119 23.61 -5.77 25.47
CA LYS A 119 23.47 -7.12 24.90
C LYS A 119 22.67 -7.18 23.59
N CYS A 120 21.66 -6.34 23.45
CA CYS A 120 20.83 -6.29 22.22
C CYS A 120 21.62 -5.82 21.00
N ALA A 121 22.63 -4.96 21.16
CA ALA A 121 23.50 -4.51 20.07
C ALA A 121 24.51 -5.59 19.67
N GLU A 122 25.04 -6.32 20.64
CA GLU A 122 26.04 -7.39 20.41
C GLU A 122 25.47 -8.52 19.55
N VAL A 123 24.19 -8.90 19.77
CA VAL A 123 23.55 -10.00 19.03
C VAL A 123 22.88 -9.58 17.74
N CYS A 124 22.91 -8.29 17.39
CA CYS A 124 22.22 -7.81 16.19
C CYS A 124 22.96 -8.22 14.90
N PRO A 125 22.40 -9.10 14.04
CA PRO A 125 23.06 -9.53 12.82
C PRO A 125 23.25 -8.40 11.80
N ALA A 126 22.36 -7.40 11.83
CA ALA A 126 22.44 -6.22 10.98
C ALA A 126 23.30 -5.10 11.59
N ARG A 127 23.91 -5.32 12.77
CA ARG A 127 24.76 -4.35 13.49
C ARG A 127 24.08 -3.01 13.74
N LEU A 128 22.78 -3.05 14.04
CA LEU A 128 22.02 -1.88 14.43
C LEU A 128 22.21 -1.55 15.92
N LEU A 129 21.67 -0.43 16.33
CA LEU A 129 21.58 -0.03 17.73
C LEU A 129 20.15 -0.21 18.26
N PRO A 130 19.73 -1.43 18.66
CA PRO A 130 18.35 -1.73 19.05
C PRO A 130 17.83 -0.86 20.19
N GLN A 131 18.70 -0.53 21.14
CA GLN A 131 18.37 0.33 22.26
C GLN A 131 17.96 1.74 21.79
N GLN A 132 18.69 2.34 20.85
CA GLN A 132 18.39 3.68 20.33
C GLN A 132 17.10 3.65 19.51
N LEU A 133 16.96 2.66 18.64
CA LEU A 133 15.74 2.44 17.86
C LEU A 133 14.50 2.31 18.76
N TYR A 134 14.63 1.60 19.89
CA TYR A 134 13.55 1.48 20.87
C TYR A 134 13.13 2.83 21.46
N TRP A 135 14.10 3.63 21.90
CA TRP A 135 13.80 4.93 22.50
C TRP A 135 13.12 5.88 21.52
N TYR A 136 13.63 5.98 20.30
CA TYR A 136 13.04 6.82 19.26
C TYR A 136 11.67 6.30 18.80
N ALA A 137 11.51 4.99 18.62
CA ALA A 137 10.23 4.40 18.29
C ALA A 137 9.16 4.65 19.36
N ARG A 138 9.55 4.53 20.64
CA ARG A 138 8.70 4.82 21.80
C ARG A 138 8.33 6.31 21.87
N ALA A 139 9.27 7.20 21.58
CA ALA A 139 9.07 8.64 21.52
C ALA A 139 8.31 9.09 20.26
N LYS A 140 8.05 8.19 19.29
CA LYS A 140 7.47 8.47 17.98
C LYS A 140 8.29 9.47 17.14
N ASP A 141 9.59 9.57 17.40
CA ASP A 141 10.55 10.33 16.61
C ASP A 141 11.00 9.48 15.41
N PHE A 142 10.14 9.43 14.40
CA PHE A 142 10.33 8.54 13.25
C PHE A 142 11.46 9.00 12.33
N ASP A 143 11.83 10.26 12.34
CA ASP A 143 12.93 10.78 11.53
C ASP A 143 14.26 10.20 12.07
N LYS A 144 14.48 10.24 13.38
CA LYS A 144 15.62 9.58 14.00
C LYS A 144 15.60 8.07 13.86
N VAL A 145 14.42 7.44 13.89
CA VAL A 145 14.31 5.99 13.63
C VAL A 145 14.83 5.64 12.22
N GLN A 146 14.58 6.49 11.22
CA GLN A 146 15.13 6.33 9.86
C GLN A 146 16.65 6.54 9.83
N ASP A 147 17.17 7.58 10.50
CA ASP A 147 18.59 7.87 10.59
C ASP A 147 19.38 6.70 11.19
N TYR A 148 18.75 5.96 12.12
CA TYR A 148 19.30 4.74 12.71
C TYR A 148 19.00 3.48 11.89
N HIS A 149 18.66 3.61 10.61
CA HIS A 149 18.53 2.53 9.62
C HIS A 149 17.55 1.43 10.01
N ILE A 150 16.37 1.78 10.54
CA ILE A 150 15.34 0.79 10.95
C ILE A 150 14.96 -0.18 9.83
N HIS A 151 15.06 0.23 8.57
CA HIS A 151 14.72 -0.61 7.42
C HIS A 151 15.67 -1.79 7.24
N ASP A 152 16.92 -1.71 7.75
CA ASP A 152 17.88 -2.81 7.74
C ASP A 152 17.58 -3.87 8.81
N CYS A 153 16.66 -3.59 9.74
CA CYS A 153 16.22 -4.55 10.72
C CYS A 153 15.42 -5.68 10.07
N ILE A 154 15.92 -6.91 10.16
CA ILE A 154 15.27 -8.12 9.63
C ILE A 154 14.25 -8.74 10.59
N GLU A 155 13.98 -8.09 11.74
CA GLU A 155 13.00 -8.53 12.74
C GLU A 155 13.23 -9.95 13.29
N CYS A 156 14.48 -10.38 13.33
CA CYS A 156 14.86 -11.74 13.74
C CYS A 156 14.53 -12.07 15.21
N GLY A 157 14.32 -11.07 16.07
CA GLY A 157 13.95 -11.30 17.48
C GLY A 157 15.14 -11.47 18.44
N CYS A 158 16.38 -11.64 17.97
CA CYS A 158 17.55 -11.88 18.82
C CYS A 158 17.71 -10.84 19.93
N CYS A 159 17.53 -9.55 19.60
CA CYS A 159 17.63 -8.45 20.55
C CYS A 159 16.57 -8.52 21.67
N SER A 160 15.35 -8.95 21.36
CA SER A 160 14.30 -9.14 22.37
C SER A 160 14.57 -10.35 23.24
N HIS A 161 15.13 -11.44 22.66
CA HIS A 161 15.43 -12.68 23.36
C HIS A 161 16.48 -12.49 24.46
N VAL A 162 17.56 -11.75 24.16
CA VAL A 162 18.65 -11.52 25.13
C VAL A 162 18.38 -10.38 26.11
N CYS A 163 17.25 -9.69 26.00
CA CYS A 163 16.95 -8.53 26.82
C CYS A 163 16.58 -8.93 28.25
N PRO A 164 17.39 -8.63 29.29
CA PRO A 164 17.08 -8.97 30.66
C PRO A 164 15.89 -8.19 31.23
N SER A 165 15.53 -7.09 30.60
CA SER A 165 14.33 -6.28 30.92
C SER A 165 13.08 -6.72 30.18
N HIS A 166 13.14 -7.80 29.40
CA HIS A 166 12.03 -8.38 28.63
C HIS A 166 11.29 -7.36 27.74
N ILE A 167 12.03 -6.40 27.19
CA ILE A 167 11.45 -5.37 26.31
C ILE A 167 11.13 -6.02 24.96
N PRO A 168 9.89 -5.91 24.45
CA PRO A 168 9.50 -6.45 23.15
C PRO A 168 9.98 -5.55 22.01
N LEU A 169 11.30 -5.43 21.84
CA LEU A 169 11.96 -4.51 20.93
C LEU A 169 11.42 -4.61 19.50
N VAL A 170 11.24 -5.83 18.98
CA VAL A 170 10.75 -6.05 17.62
C VAL A 170 9.34 -5.50 17.41
N GLN A 171 8.49 -5.52 18.43
CA GLN A 171 7.13 -4.97 18.31
C GLN A 171 7.18 -3.44 18.12
N PHE A 172 8.08 -2.76 18.82
CA PHE A 172 8.30 -1.33 18.64
C PHE A 172 8.84 -1.02 17.24
N TYR A 173 9.70 -1.87 16.68
CA TYR A 173 10.23 -1.68 15.32
C TYR A 173 9.16 -1.92 14.26
N ARG A 174 8.33 -2.95 14.41
CA ARG A 174 7.18 -3.19 13.53
C ARG A 174 6.22 -2.01 13.55
N PHE A 175 5.93 -1.48 14.73
CA PHE A 175 5.13 -0.27 14.87
C PHE A 175 5.77 0.91 14.12
N ALA A 176 7.06 1.20 14.36
CA ALA A 176 7.75 2.31 13.72
C ALA A 176 7.80 2.15 12.19
N LYS A 177 8.13 0.96 11.68
CA LYS A 177 8.10 0.67 10.23
C LYS A 177 6.72 0.87 9.61
N THR A 178 5.67 0.45 10.32
CA THR A 178 4.30 0.61 9.82
C THR A 178 3.91 2.09 9.70
N GLU A 179 4.26 2.90 10.70
CA GLU A 179 3.98 4.34 10.68
C GLU A 179 4.81 5.07 9.60
N LEU A 180 6.09 4.71 9.44
CA LEU A 180 6.92 5.22 8.36
C LEU A 180 6.36 4.86 6.98
N TRP A 181 5.95 3.63 6.80
CA TRP A 181 5.32 3.18 5.55
C TRP A 181 4.01 3.95 5.24
N LYS A 182 3.17 4.19 6.26
CA LYS A 182 1.95 5.00 6.10
C LYS A 182 2.27 6.41 5.65
N LYS A 183 3.22 7.09 6.32
CA LYS A 183 3.68 8.43 5.96
C LYS A 183 4.20 8.49 4.51
N GLU A 184 4.97 7.49 4.09
CA GLU A 184 5.48 7.41 2.73
C GLU A 184 4.35 7.21 1.71
N GLN A 185 3.37 6.35 2.00
CA GLN A 185 2.21 6.16 1.14
C GLN A 185 1.36 7.43 1.01
N GLU A 186 1.13 8.14 2.11
CA GLU A 186 0.43 9.42 2.10
C GLU A 186 1.16 10.47 1.27
N LYS A 187 2.48 10.57 1.43
CA LYS A 187 3.33 11.45 0.62
C LYS A 187 3.23 11.11 -0.87
N LYS A 188 3.36 9.83 -1.23
CA LYS A 188 3.22 9.37 -2.63
C LYS A 188 1.84 9.70 -3.21
N LYS A 189 0.76 9.53 -2.43
CA LYS A 189 -0.60 9.90 -2.85
C LYS A 189 -0.74 11.40 -3.06
N ALA A 190 -0.20 12.21 -2.15
CA ALA A 190 -0.23 13.68 -2.24
C ALA A 190 0.56 14.18 -3.47
N ASP A 191 1.77 13.65 -3.70
CA ASP A 191 2.59 13.99 -4.86
C ASP A 191 1.92 13.59 -6.18
N HIS A 192 1.29 12.43 -6.23
CA HIS A 192 0.53 12.00 -7.41
C HIS A 192 -0.69 12.90 -7.65
N ALA A 193 -1.42 13.28 -6.60
CA ALA A 193 -2.55 14.20 -6.71
C ALA A 193 -2.10 15.58 -7.21
N ARG A 194 -0.98 16.10 -6.67
CA ARG A 194 -0.39 17.37 -7.11
C ARG A 194 -0.01 17.33 -8.59
N LYS A 195 0.72 16.31 -9.04
CA LYS A 195 1.08 16.14 -10.46
C LYS A 195 -0.13 16.08 -11.38
N ARG A 196 -1.19 15.36 -10.97
CA ARG A 196 -2.45 15.31 -11.72
C ARG A 196 -3.13 16.67 -11.82
N HIS A 197 -3.12 17.45 -10.75
CA HIS A 197 -3.68 18.79 -10.74
C HIS A 197 -2.88 19.72 -11.66
N GLU A 198 -1.56 19.75 -11.54
CA GLU A 198 -0.66 20.57 -12.37
C GLU A 198 -0.83 20.25 -13.88
N THR A 199 -0.86 18.96 -14.24
CA THR A 199 -1.07 18.55 -15.62
C THR A 199 -2.47 18.93 -16.15
N ARG A 200 -3.50 18.90 -15.28
CA ARG A 200 -4.85 19.36 -15.64
C ARG A 200 -4.87 20.86 -15.89
N VAL A 201 -4.27 21.64 -15.00
CA VAL A 201 -4.20 23.12 -15.14
C VAL A 201 -3.45 23.49 -16.42
N ALA A 202 -2.26 22.94 -16.64
CA ALA A 202 -1.47 23.20 -17.86
C ALA A 202 -2.24 22.82 -19.15
N ARG A 203 -3.00 21.72 -19.14
CA ARG A 203 -3.85 21.35 -20.28
C ARG A 203 -4.97 22.37 -20.51
N LEU A 204 -5.63 22.84 -19.45
CA LEU A 204 -6.70 23.83 -19.57
C LEU A 204 -6.18 25.17 -20.09
N GLU A 205 -5.01 25.63 -19.60
CA GLU A 205 -4.35 26.84 -20.05
C GLU A 205 -3.96 26.76 -21.54
N ARG A 206 -3.40 25.61 -21.96
CA ARG A 206 -3.07 25.37 -23.38
C ARG A 206 -4.32 25.44 -24.26
N LEU A 207 -5.41 24.78 -23.83
CA LEU A 207 -6.68 24.82 -24.57
C LEU A 207 -7.27 26.23 -24.61
N ALA A 208 -7.17 27.00 -23.54
CA ALA A 208 -7.61 28.40 -23.51
C ALA A 208 -6.76 29.29 -24.44
N ALA A 209 -5.45 29.09 -24.44
CA ALA A 209 -4.55 29.80 -25.37
C ALA A 209 -4.84 29.47 -26.85
N GLU A 210 -5.05 28.19 -27.16
CA GLU A 210 -5.46 27.75 -28.50
C GLU A 210 -6.78 28.38 -28.95
N ARG A 211 -7.79 28.43 -28.06
CA ARG A 211 -9.06 29.10 -28.34
C ARG A 211 -8.88 30.59 -28.61
N LYS A 212 -8.08 31.26 -27.78
CA LYS A 212 -7.77 32.70 -27.98
C LYS A 212 -7.08 32.95 -29.31
N SER A 213 -6.07 32.13 -29.65
CA SER A 213 -5.35 32.25 -30.91
C SER A 213 -6.23 32.00 -32.13
N LYS A 214 -7.12 30.98 -32.07
CA LYS A 214 -8.10 30.72 -33.14
C LYS A 214 -9.09 31.88 -33.31
N LEU A 215 -9.55 32.48 -32.20
CA LEU A 215 -10.44 33.65 -32.23
C LEU A 215 -9.73 34.86 -32.83
N ARG A 216 -8.45 35.11 -32.45
CA ARG A 216 -7.67 36.20 -33.02
C ARG A 216 -7.45 36.03 -34.51
N ARG A 217 -7.07 34.83 -34.98
CA ARG A 217 -6.96 34.53 -36.41
C ARG A 217 -8.24 34.74 -37.18
N LYS A 218 -9.40 34.36 -36.59
CA LYS A 218 -10.72 34.62 -37.20
C LYS A 218 -11.06 36.11 -37.30
N LYS A 219 -10.73 36.91 -36.26
CA LYS A 219 -10.90 38.37 -36.31
C LYS A 219 -10.00 39.02 -37.36
N GLU A 220 -8.70 38.65 -37.36
CA GLU A 220 -7.74 39.13 -38.37
C GLU A 220 -8.13 38.75 -39.82
N ALA A 221 -8.78 37.62 -40.01
CA ALA A 221 -9.29 37.18 -41.32
C ALA A 221 -10.57 37.98 -41.76
N LEU A 222 -11.35 38.43 -40.80
CA LEU A 222 -12.56 39.26 -41.04
C LEU A 222 -12.20 40.73 -41.30
N ASP A 223 -11.13 41.24 -40.65
CA ASP A 223 -10.64 42.62 -40.78
C ASP A 223 -9.78 42.85 -42.01
N LYS A 224 -9.40 41.79 -42.76
CA LYS A 224 -8.69 41.96 -44.05
C LYS A 224 -9.69 42.49 -45.06
N PRO A 225 -9.50 43.71 -45.62
CA PRO A 225 -10.36 44.24 -46.64
C PRO A 225 -10.33 43.32 -47.87
N ALA A 226 -11.50 42.86 -48.29
CA ALA A 226 -11.67 42.13 -49.52
C ALA A 226 -11.22 43.00 -50.70
N GLY A 227 -9.95 42.82 -51.09
CA GLY A 227 -9.43 43.44 -52.30
C GLY A 227 -10.17 42.92 -53.52
N GLY A 228 -11.02 43.77 -54.05
CA GLY A 228 -11.45 43.86 -55.43
C GLY A 228 -12.21 42.72 -56.06
N LYS A 229 -13.46 42.90 -56.25
CA LYS A 229 -14.31 42.90 -57.50
C LYS A 229 -15.74 42.37 -57.19
N GLY A 230 -16.71 43.14 -57.65
CA GLY A 230 -18.05 42.63 -57.89
C GLY A 230 -19.15 43.18 -56.98
N LYS A 231 -19.76 44.32 -57.36
CA LYS A 231 -21.06 44.78 -56.87
C LYS A 231 -22.10 43.70 -57.14
N ALA A 232 -22.75 43.23 -56.09
CA ALA A 232 -24.10 42.70 -56.11
C ALA A 232 -24.82 43.26 -54.90
N ALA A 233 -25.75 44.17 -55.13
CA ALA A 233 -26.68 44.72 -54.17
C ALA A 233 -27.62 43.60 -53.67
N GLY A 234 -27.88 43.49 -52.40
CA GLY A 234 -28.94 42.66 -51.86
C GLY A 234 -28.48 41.59 -50.81
N GLY A 235 -27.62 41.94 -49.86
CA GLY A 235 -27.13 40.92 -48.94
C GLY A 235 -27.11 41.26 -47.41
N ASP A 236 -27.39 42.50 -47.04
CA ASP A 236 -27.22 42.89 -45.63
C ASP A 236 -28.41 42.54 -44.73
N ASP A 237 -29.64 42.54 -45.28
CA ASP A 237 -30.81 42.17 -44.50
C ASP A 237 -30.91 40.66 -44.26
N ALA A 238 -30.50 39.84 -45.22
CA ALA A 238 -30.41 38.38 -45.03
C ALA A 238 -29.34 37.96 -44.02
N LYS A 239 -28.22 38.71 -43.97
CA LYS A 239 -27.17 38.46 -42.97
C LYS A 239 -27.59 38.90 -41.56
N LYS A 240 -28.29 40.03 -41.43
CA LYS A 240 -28.84 40.48 -40.14
C LYS A 240 -29.89 39.50 -39.62
N ALA A 241 -30.80 39.02 -40.46
CA ALA A 241 -31.81 38.02 -40.10
C ALA A 241 -31.19 36.70 -39.69
N ALA A 242 -30.10 36.24 -40.33
CA ALA A 242 -29.40 35.03 -39.98
C ALA A 242 -28.64 35.14 -38.62
N ILE A 243 -28.07 36.32 -38.34
CA ILE A 243 -27.40 36.59 -37.06
C ILE A 243 -28.43 36.68 -35.93
N GLU A 244 -29.57 37.29 -36.16
CA GLU A 244 -30.62 37.38 -35.14
C GLU A 244 -31.27 36.01 -34.84
N ALA A 245 -31.49 35.19 -35.88
CA ALA A 245 -31.93 33.81 -35.70
C ALA A 245 -30.91 32.94 -34.95
N ALA A 246 -29.59 33.13 -35.18
CA ALA A 246 -28.54 32.43 -34.46
C ALA A 246 -28.47 32.89 -33.00
N MET A 247 -28.63 34.17 -32.70
CA MET A 247 -28.70 34.70 -31.36
C MET A 247 -29.92 34.18 -30.57
N LYS A 248 -31.09 34.11 -31.20
CA LYS A 248 -32.29 33.52 -30.59
C LYS A 248 -32.12 32.04 -30.27
N ARG A 249 -31.43 31.26 -31.13
CA ARG A 249 -31.13 29.84 -30.89
C ARG A 249 -30.16 29.65 -29.70
N VAL A 250 -29.14 30.51 -29.56
CA VAL A 250 -28.19 30.46 -28.44
C VAL A 250 -28.87 30.88 -27.13
N ALA A 251 -29.75 31.89 -27.16
CA ALA A 251 -30.51 32.30 -25.99
C ALA A 251 -31.49 31.22 -25.52
N ALA A 252 -32.20 30.55 -26.45
CA ALA A 252 -33.07 29.42 -26.13
C ALA A 252 -32.31 28.23 -25.56
N LYS A 253 -31.11 27.88 -26.10
CA LYS A 253 -30.28 26.84 -25.53
C LYS A 253 -29.75 27.19 -24.13
N LYS A 254 -29.45 28.46 -23.84
CA LYS A 254 -29.02 28.89 -22.50
C LYS A 254 -30.18 28.85 -21.50
N ALA A 255 -31.40 29.18 -21.92
CA ALA A 255 -32.60 29.07 -21.08
C ALA A 255 -32.90 27.61 -20.71
N ALA A 256 -32.92 26.72 -21.69
CA ALA A 256 -33.15 25.28 -21.49
C ALA A 256 -32.06 24.62 -20.61
N ALA A 257 -30.79 25.06 -20.72
CA ALA A 257 -29.70 24.58 -19.87
C ALA A 257 -29.80 25.07 -18.42
N LYS A 258 -30.40 26.25 -18.19
CA LYS A 258 -30.69 26.77 -16.85
C LYS A 258 -31.85 26.03 -16.18
N GLU A 259 -32.90 25.69 -16.92
CA GLU A 259 -34.00 24.89 -16.39
C GLU A 259 -33.58 23.49 -15.99
N GLN A 260 -32.75 22.81 -16.79
CA GLN A 260 -32.20 21.49 -16.45
C GLN A 260 -31.26 21.50 -15.27
N GLN A 261 -30.63 22.64 -14.95
CA GLN A 261 -29.82 22.79 -13.74
C GLN A 261 -30.65 23.07 -12.48
N SER A 262 -31.80 23.71 -12.60
CA SER A 262 -32.70 23.95 -11.48
C SER A 262 -33.49 22.68 -11.08
N GLU A 263 -33.82 21.81 -12.01
CA GLU A 263 -34.47 20.52 -11.73
C GLU A 263 -33.54 19.51 -11.06
N LYS A 264 -32.24 19.54 -11.37
CA LYS A 264 -31.24 18.67 -10.72
C LYS A 264 -30.80 19.13 -9.35
N GLY A 265 -31.17 20.35 -8.93
CA GLY A 265 -30.87 20.89 -7.59
C GLY A 265 -31.97 20.70 -6.56
N ALA A 266 -33.14 20.15 -6.96
CA ALA A 266 -34.29 19.95 -6.07
C ALA A 266 -34.44 18.50 -5.58
N ASP A 267 -33.57 17.56 -6.03
CA ASP A 267 -33.59 16.14 -5.67
C ASP A 267 -32.33 15.70 -4.91
N ASN A 268 -31.74 16.59 -4.08
CA ASN A 268 -30.63 16.18 -3.20
C ASN A 268 -30.85 16.72 -1.78
#